data_a6e5b91ea41ca73f231e5afe9954d141
#
_entry.id   a6e5b91ea41ca73f231e5afe9954d141
#
_cell.length_a   1.000
_cell.length_b   1.000
_cell.length_c   1.000
_cell.angle_alpha   90.00
_cell.angle_beta   90.00
_cell.angle_gamma   90.00
#
_symmetry.space_group_name_H-M   'P 1'
#
loop_
_entity.id
_entity.type
_entity.pdbx_description
1 polymer ?
#
loop_
_entity_poly.entity_id
_entity_poly.type
_entity_poly.pdbx_seq_one_letter_code
_entity_poly.pdbx_strand_id
1 'polypeptide(L)'
;IGSAGCGPTAMAIEISTLTGETVTPKMTADYSIEHGEYVSGQGTSHSFPANAARHWGLSVKRVGKNRMSEVVQSLKQGKLVVVICAPNTISGSSGHYIVLTGVDAQGYITIADPGSRSRTGKVYSVDTIQSYGRNLEDGAFWIIGK
;
A
#
# COMPACT_ATOMS: atom_id res chain seq x y z
N ILE A 1 3.63 -16.55 -3.31
CA ILE A 1 2.91 -16.03 -2.16
C ILE A 1 1.47 -15.78 -2.57
N GLY A 2 0.49 -16.32 -1.88
CA GLY A 2 -0.92 -16.18 -2.22
C GLY A 2 -1.49 -14.80 -1.87
N SER A 3 -2.82 -14.69 -1.77
CA SER A 3 -3.51 -13.43 -1.48
C SER A 3 -3.03 -12.78 -0.16
N ALA A 4 -2.61 -13.59 0.80
CA ALA A 4 -2.08 -13.10 2.07
C ALA A 4 -0.71 -12.41 1.93
N GLY A 5 -0.02 -12.60 0.79
CA GLY A 5 1.30 -12.00 0.55
C GLY A 5 1.27 -10.59 0.01
N CYS A 6 0.11 -10.08 -0.40
CA CYS A 6 0.02 -8.73 -1.00
C CYS A 6 0.47 -7.64 -0.02
N GLY A 7 0.01 -7.69 1.22
CA GLY A 7 0.39 -6.72 2.25
C GLY A 7 1.90 -6.74 2.52
N PRO A 8 2.48 -7.88 2.88
CA PRO A 8 3.93 -7.98 3.09
C PRO A 8 4.75 -7.54 1.88
N THR A 9 4.35 -7.93 0.66
CA THR A 9 5.07 -7.56 -0.55
C THR A 9 4.98 -6.05 -0.81
N ALA A 10 3.80 -5.45 -0.63
CA ALA A 10 3.62 -4.01 -0.77
C ALA A 10 4.53 -3.25 0.21
N MET A 11 4.57 -3.68 1.46
CA MET A 11 5.42 -3.05 2.47
C MET A 11 6.90 -3.25 2.18
N ALA A 12 7.30 -4.41 1.65
CA ALA A 12 8.69 -4.64 1.25
C ALA A 12 9.12 -3.66 0.15
N ILE A 13 8.27 -3.44 -0.85
CA ILE A 13 8.52 -2.47 -1.92
C ILE A 13 8.72 -1.07 -1.33
N GLU A 14 7.81 -0.67 -0.47
CA GLU A 14 7.78 0.67 0.11
C GLU A 14 8.97 0.93 1.02
N ILE A 15 9.22 0.01 1.93
CA ILE A 15 10.33 0.14 2.89
C ILE A 15 11.67 0.15 2.17
N SER A 16 11.87 -0.75 1.21
CA SER A 16 13.11 -0.79 0.42
C SER A 16 13.34 0.51 -0.33
N THR A 17 12.29 1.05 -0.96
CA THR A 17 12.37 2.28 -1.73
C THR A 17 12.71 3.47 -0.84
N LEU A 18 12.05 3.59 0.31
CA LEU A 18 12.22 4.76 1.18
C LEU A 18 13.50 4.72 2.01
N THR A 19 13.92 3.53 2.46
CA THR A 19 15.12 3.41 3.31
C THR A 19 16.40 3.21 2.53
N GLY A 20 16.33 2.75 1.29
CA GLY A 20 17.50 2.34 0.51
C GLY A 20 18.08 1.00 0.95
N GLU A 21 17.50 0.36 1.95
CA GLU A 21 17.91 -0.97 2.41
C GLU A 21 17.13 -2.03 1.66
N THR A 22 17.72 -3.23 1.53
CA THR A 22 17.00 -4.35 0.93
C THR A 22 16.12 -5.02 1.99
N VAL A 23 14.81 -4.78 1.88
CA VAL A 23 13.80 -5.44 2.72
C VAL A 23 12.95 -6.31 1.81
N THR A 24 13.03 -7.62 2.02
CA THR A 24 12.38 -8.61 1.15
C THR A 24 10.94 -8.87 1.60
N PRO A 25 10.08 -9.39 0.71
CA PRO A 25 8.75 -9.83 1.11
C PRO A 25 8.77 -10.87 2.24
N LYS A 26 9.80 -11.73 2.26
CA LYS A 26 9.95 -12.69 3.35
C LYS A 26 10.17 -11.99 4.69
N MET A 27 10.98 -10.94 4.72
CA MET A 27 11.24 -10.19 5.95
C MET A 27 9.98 -9.54 6.51
N THR A 28 9.18 -8.92 5.65
CA THR A 28 7.92 -8.31 6.08
C THR A 28 6.87 -9.35 6.43
N ALA A 29 6.84 -10.49 5.73
CA ALA A 29 5.94 -11.58 6.08
C ALA A 29 6.29 -12.19 7.43
N ASP A 30 7.57 -12.42 7.70
CA ASP A 30 8.02 -12.93 8.99
C ASP A 30 7.66 -11.97 10.12
N TYR A 31 7.82 -10.65 9.89
CA TYR A 31 7.38 -9.65 10.84
C TYR A 31 5.88 -9.76 11.12
N SER A 32 5.06 -9.90 10.09
CA SER A 32 3.61 -9.98 10.24
C SER A 32 3.20 -11.21 11.07
N ILE A 33 3.86 -12.34 10.86
CA ILE A 33 3.59 -13.57 11.60
C ILE A 33 3.99 -13.40 13.08
N GLU A 34 5.19 -12.88 13.33
CA GLU A 34 5.72 -12.71 14.68
C GLU A 34 4.88 -11.75 15.53
N HIS A 35 4.24 -10.78 14.90
CA HIS A 35 3.48 -9.73 15.60
C HIS A 35 1.96 -9.92 15.49
N GLY A 36 1.51 -11.10 15.04
CA GLY A 36 0.09 -11.43 14.99
C GLY A 36 -0.70 -10.64 13.94
N GLU A 37 -0.02 -10.08 12.94
CA GLU A 37 -0.66 -9.29 11.89
C GLU A 37 -1.20 -10.15 10.75
N TYR A 38 -0.76 -11.41 10.66
CA TYR A 38 -1.23 -12.36 9.66
C TYR A 38 -2.23 -13.32 10.31
N VAL A 39 -3.38 -13.47 9.67
CA VAL A 39 -4.41 -14.43 10.11
C VAL A 39 -4.66 -15.41 8.96
N SER A 40 -4.45 -16.70 9.23
CA SER A 40 -4.63 -17.76 8.24
C SER A 40 -6.05 -17.70 7.66
N GLY A 41 -6.17 -17.69 6.34
CA GLY A 41 -7.44 -17.61 5.64
C GLY A 41 -8.03 -16.21 5.53
N GLN A 42 -7.49 -15.22 6.23
CA GLN A 42 -7.98 -13.84 6.20
C GLN A 42 -6.95 -12.84 5.68
N GLY A 43 -5.68 -13.26 5.59
CA GLY A 43 -4.61 -12.40 5.12
C GLY A 43 -4.02 -11.53 6.22
N THR A 44 -3.44 -10.40 5.82
CA THR A 44 -2.75 -9.49 6.71
C THR A 44 -3.73 -8.47 7.31
N SER A 45 -3.59 -8.18 8.60
CA SER A 45 -4.46 -7.21 9.27
C SER A 45 -4.26 -5.80 8.73
N HIS A 46 -5.28 -4.95 8.89
CA HIS A 46 -5.22 -3.56 8.43
C HIS A 46 -4.31 -2.68 9.30
N SER A 47 -3.85 -3.16 10.44
CA SER A 47 -2.84 -2.45 11.26
C SER A 47 -1.42 -2.70 10.78
N PHE A 48 -1.21 -3.72 9.95
CA PHE A 48 0.12 -4.12 9.52
C PHE A 48 0.89 -3.01 8.79
N PRO A 49 0.32 -2.29 7.81
CA PRO A 49 1.11 -1.26 7.12
C PRO A 49 1.73 -0.23 8.07
N ALA A 50 0.95 0.27 9.02
CA ALA A 50 1.45 1.26 9.98
C ALA A 50 2.51 0.66 10.90
N ASN A 51 2.27 -0.53 11.43
CA ASN A 51 3.18 -1.17 12.36
C ASN A 51 4.50 -1.54 11.68
N ALA A 52 4.45 -2.08 10.47
CA ALA A 52 5.65 -2.41 9.71
C ALA A 52 6.46 -1.17 9.37
N ALA A 53 5.82 -0.10 8.91
CA ALA A 53 6.51 1.15 8.59
C ALA A 53 7.27 1.68 9.83
N ARG A 54 6.62 1.70 10.98
CA ARG A 54 7.24 2.17 12.22
C ARG A 54 8.40 1.27 12.65
N HIS A 55 8.25 -0.04 12.47
CA HIS A 55 9.31 -1.00 12.82
C HIS A 55 10.60 -0.71 12.05
N TRP A 56 10.50 -0.31 10.80
CA TRP A 56 11.66 0.04 9.96
C TRP A 56 12.00 1.52 10.00
N GLY A 57 11.48 2.27 10.96
CA GLY A 57 11.88 3.66 11.22
C GLY A 57 11.22 4.70 10.34
N LEU A 58 10.11 4.36 9.70
CA LEU A 58 9.38 5.29 8.82
C LEU A 58 8.20 5.93 9.54
N SER A 59 7.80 7.11 9.08
CA SER A 59 6.59 7.77 9.55
C SER A 59 5.39 7.25 8.76
N VAL A 60 4.22 7.24 9.39
CA VAL A 60 3.00 6.78 8.73
C VAL A 60 1.80 7.61 9.19
N LYS A 61 0.93 7.94 8.23
CA LYS A 61 -0.34 8.60 8.50
C LYS A 61 -1.43 7.89 7.70
N ARG A 62 -2.44 7.37 8.39
CA ARG A 62 -3.57 6.69 7.76
C ARG A 62 -4.67 7.70 7.48
N VAL A 63 -5.18 7.72 6.25
CA VAL A 63 -6.24 8.65 5.84
C VAL A 63 -7.31 7.93 5.04
N GLY A 64 -8.48 8.53 4.96
CA GLY A 64 -9.62 7.99 4.22
C GLY A 64 -9.71 8.53 2.80
N LYS A 65 -10.75 8.09 2.11
CA LYS A 65 -11.00 8.44 0.70
C LYS A 65 -11.32 9.93 0.52
N ASN A 66 -11.74 10.61 1.57
CA ASN A 66 -12.02 12.04 1.55
C ASN A 66 -10.75 12.91 1.64
N ARG A 67 -9.58 12.27 1.73
CA ARG A 67 -8.29 12.96 1.86
C ARG A 67 -7.39 12.75 0.63
N MET A 68 -7.97 12.58 -0.56
CA MET A 68 -7.17 12.32 -1.76
C MET A 68 -6.23 13.47 -2.11
N SER A 69 -6.60 14.71 -1.81
CA SER A 69 -5.70 15.85 -2.02
C SER A 69 -4.42 15.72 -1.18
N GLU A 70 -4.55 15.24 0.04
CA GLU A 70 -3.39 14.98 0.91
C GLU A 70 -2.54 13.84 0.38
N VAL A 71 -3.18 12.78 -0.14
CA VAL A 71 -2.48 11.65 -0.75
C VAL A 71 -1.65 12.13 -1.95
N VAL A 72 -2.26 12.89 -2.85
CA VAL A 72 -1.56 13.43 -4.03
C VAL A 72 -0.39 14.33 -3.63
N GLN A 73 -0.62 15.22 -2.68
CA GLN A 73 0.42 16.14 -2.21
C GLN A 73 1.60 15.37 -1.61
N SER A 74 1.31 14.33 -0.84
CA SER A 74 2.35 13.48 -0.23
C SER A 74 3.18 12.76 -1.28
N LEU A 75 2.54 12.26 -2.35
CA LEU A 75 3.25 11.62 -3.46
C LEU A 75 4.18 12.62 -4.15
N LYS A 76 3.74 13.86 -4.33
CA LYS A 76 4.58 14.93 -4.91
C LYS A 76 5.78 15.27 -4.03
N GLN A 77 5.69 15.02 -2.73
CA GLN A 77 6.78 15.25 -1.77
C GLN A 77 7.76 14.08 -1.68
N GLY A 78 7.57 13.04 -2.47
CA GLY A 78 8.44 11.86 -2.46
C GLY A 78 8.05 10.79 -1.46
N LYS A 79 6.90 10.92 -0.81
CA LYS A 79 6.36 9.86 0.05
C LYS A 79 5.68 8.80 -0.81
N LEU A 80 5.51 7.62 -0.24
CA LEU A 80 4.76 6.54 -0.88
C LEU A 80 3.47 6.28 -0.10
N VAL A 81 2.49 5.67 -0.78
CA VAL A 81 1.20 5.40 -0.16
C VAL A 81 0.82 3.95 -0.42
N VAL A 82 0.41 3.24 0.63
CA VAL A 82 -0.17 1.90 0.50
C VAL A 82 -1.68 2.02 0.55
N VAL A 83 -2.37 1.32 -0.33
CA VAL A 83 -3.84 1.30 -0.38
C VAL A 83 -4.33 -0.13 -0.27
N ILE A 84 -5.31 -0.36 0.61
CA ILE A 84 -6.08 -1.60 0.57
C ILE A 84 -7.29 -1.39 -0.34
N CYS A 85 -7.29 -2.10 -1.47
CA CYS A 85 -8.36 -1.97 -2.47
C CYS A 85 -9.52 -2.91 -2.14
N ALA A 86 -10.73 -2.45 -2.45
CA ALA A 86 -11.94 -3.24 -2.24
C ALA A 86 -11.97 -4.42 -3.22
N PRO A 87 -12.72 -5.49 -2.87
CA PRO A 87 -12.94 -6.60 -3.82
C PRO A 87 -13.55 -6.11 -5.13
N ASN A 88 -13.20 -6.79 -6.22
CA ASN A 88 -13.74 -6.52 -7.57
C ASN A 88 -13.41 -5.12 -8.11
N THR A 89 -12.28 -4.55 -7.69
CA THR A 89 -11.79 -3.27 -8.20
C THR A 89 -10.58 -3.51 -9.12
N ILE A 90 -9.36 -3.31 -8.59
CA ILE A 90 -8.14 -3.43 -9.40
C ILE A 90 -7.75 -4.89 -9.66
N SER A 91 -8.14 -5.80 -8.78
CA SER A 91 -7.88 -7.23 -8.93
C SER A 91 -9.04 -8.02 -8.36
N GLY A 92 -9.30 -9.18 -8.89
CA GLY A 92 -10.25 -10.23 -8.53
C GLY A 92 -11.26 -9.99 -7.41
N SER A 93 -11.79 -11.09 -6.88
CA SER A 93 -12.87 -11.06 -5.89
C SER A 93 -12.39 -10.78 -4.45
N SER A 94 -11.08 -10.87 -4.19
CA SER A 94 -10.52 -10.54 -2.87
C SER A 94 -9.92 -9.15 -2.86
N GLY A 95 -9.80 -8.56 -1.67
CA GLY A 95 -9.11 -7.29 -1.50
C GLY A 95 -7.63 -7.41 -1.83
N HIS A 96 -7.00 -6.29 -2.14
CA HIS A 96 -5.63 -6.28 -2.63
C HIS A 96 -4.91 -5.01 -2.19
N TYR A 97 -3.67 -5.16 -1.70
CA TYR A 97 -2.81 -4.01 -1.39
C TYR A 97 -1.99 -3.63 -2.61
N ILE A 98 -1.93 -2.33 -2.90
CA ILE A 98 -1.04 -1.77 -3.92
C ILE A 98 -0.25 -0.61 -3.33
N VAL A 99 0.84 -0.24 -4.00
CA VAL A 99 1.67 0.91 -3.62
C VAL A 99 1.47 2.00 -4.66
N LEU A 100 1.14 3.22 -4.20
CA LEU A 100 1.13 4.41 -5.04
C LEU A 100 2.53 5.00 -4.99
N THR A 101 3.16 5.19 -6.14
CA THR A 101 4.58 5.55 -6.24
C THR A 101 4.84 6.99 -6.66
N GLY A 102 3.86 7.65 -7.25
CA GLY A 102 4.04 9.03 -7.68
C GLY A 102 2.86 9.56 -8.45
N VAL A 103 3.01 10.80 -8.91
CA VAL A 103 2.03 11.49 -9.74
C VAL A 103 2.76 12.02 -10.96
N ASP A 104 2.22 11.76 -12.15
CA ASP A 104 2.85 12.23 -13.40
C ASP A 104 2.47 13.69 -13.70
N ALA A 105 3.00 14.21 -14.82
CA ALA A 105 2.78 15.61 -15.20
C ALA A 105 1.31 15.93 -15.49
N GLN A 106 0.51 14.93 -15.83
CA GLN A 106 -0.92 15.09 -16.10
C GLN A 106 -1.79 14.88 -14.84
N GLY A 107 -1.18 14.59 -13.71
CA GLY A 107 -1.92 14.36 -12.46
C GLY A 107 -2.40 12.94 -12.25
N TYR A 108 -1.95 11.98 -13.06
CA TYR A 108 -2.29 10.58 -12.88
C TYR A 108 -1.34 9.91 -11.88
N ILE A 109 -1.88 8.98 -11.11
CA ILE A 109 -1.13 8.26 -10.09
C ILE A 109 -0.47 7.03 -10.71
N THR A 110 0.84 6.87 -10.48
CA THR A 110 1.58 5.67 -10.86
C THR A 110 1.58 4.69 -9.70
N ILE A 111 1.56 3.40 -10.01
CA ILE A 111 1.47 2.34 -8.99
C ILE A 111 2.54 1.28 -9.17
N ALA A 112 2.83 0.55 -8.08
CA ALA A 112 3.48 -0.74 -8.09
C ALA A 112 2.49 -1.74 -7.49
N ASP A 113 2.16 -2.79 -8.26
CA ASP A 113 1.19 -3.78 -7.84
C ASP A 113 1.91 -5.09 -7.54
N PRO A 114 1.95 -5.52 -6.27
CA PRO A 114 2.67 -6.75 -5.91
C PRO A 114 2.09 -8.01 -6.56
N GLY A 115 0.84 -7.95 -7.00
CA GLY A 115 0.18 -9.10 -7.66
C GLY A 115 0.25 -9.06 -9.18
N SER A 116 0.81 -8.03 -9.80
CA SER A 116 0.76 -7.91 -11.26
C SER A 116 1.84 -7.00 -11.82
N ARG A 117 2.72 -7.57 -12.63
CA ARG A 117 3.70 -6.77 -13.37
C ARG A 117 3.05 -5.92 -14.45
N SER A 118 1.96 -6.40 -15.04
CA SER A 118 1.28 -5.67 -16.10
C SER A 118 0.59 -4.41 -15.58
N ARG A 119 0.19 -4.38 -14.31
CA ARG A 119 -0.38 -3.18 -13.68
C ARG A 119 0.68 -2.23 -13.15
N THR A 120 1.87 -2.75 -12.78
CA THR A 120 2.96 -1.92 -12.31
C THR A 120 3.43 -0.99 -13.44
N GLY A 121 3.53 0.29 -13.14
CA GLY A 121 3.90 1.31 -14.11
C GLY A 121 2.73 1.89 -14.90
N LYS A 122 1.54 1.30 -14.82
CA LYS A 122 0.33 1.93 -15.36
C LYS A 122 -0.06 3.14 -14.54
N VAL A 123 -0.78 4.07 -15.16
CA VAL A 123 -1.26 5.27 -14.48
C VAL A 123 -2.78 5.21 -14.35
N TYR A 124 -3.28 5.78 -13.27
CA TYR A 124 -4.70 5.80 -12.94
C TYR A 124 -5.08 7.20 -12.50
N SER A 125 -6.29 7.64 -12.83
CA SER A 125 -6.77 8.93 -12.34
C SER A 125 -6.93 8.90 -10.81
N VAL A 126 -6.88 10.06 -10.18
CA VAL A 126 -7.12 10.19 -8.74
C VAL A 126 -8.50 9.65 -8.37
N ASP A 127 -9.52 9.94 -9.17
CA ASP A 127 -10.88 9.47 -8.92
C ASP A 127 -10.97 7.93 -8.97
N THR A 128 -10.25 7.31 -9.89
CA THR A 128 -10.21 5.85 -10.01
C THR A 128 -9.59 5.24 -8.76
N ILE A 129 -8.44 5.74 -8.33
CA ILE A 129 -7.78 5.24 -7.11
C ILE A 129 -8.66 5.46 -5.89
N GLN A 130 -9.31 6.62 -5.80
CA GLN A 130 -10.26 6.88 -4.72
C GLN A 130 -11.37 5.83 -4.67
N SER A 131 -11.93 5.49 -5.83
CA SER A 131 -13.01 4.50 -5.91
C SER A 131 -12.56 3.09 -5.54
N TYR A 132 -11.28 2.76 -5.75
CA TYR A 132 -10.74 1.44 -5.45
C TYR A 132 -10.51 1.20 -3.95
N GLY A 133 -10.24 2.24 -3.18
CA GLY A 133 -10.00 2.11 -1.74
C GLY A 133 -11.21 1.56 -1.00
N ARG A 134 -10.97 0.70 0.00
CA ARG A 134 -12.05 0.18 0.84
C ARG A 134 -12.71 1.30 1.64
N ASN A 135 -13.98 1.13 1.92
CA ASN A 135 -14.73 2.04 2.80
C ASN A 135 -14.49 1.61 4.25
N LEU A 136 -13.35 2.02 4.80
CA LEU A 136 -12.95 1.71 6.17
C LEU A 136 -13.07 2.98 7.02
N GLU A 137 -13.55 2.82 8.26
CA GLU A 137 -13.75 3.94 9.19
C GLU A 137 -12.47 4.75 9.37
N ASP A 138 -11.33 4.06 9.56
CA ASP A 138 -10.03 4.71 9.76
C ASP A 138 -9.31 5.02 8.45
N GLY A 139 -9.89 4.65 7.31
CA GLY A 139 -9.33 4.90 6.00
C GLY A 139 -8.59 3.72 5.41
N ALA A 140 -8.42 3.76 4.08
CA ALA A 140 -7.79 2.69 3.32
C ALA A 140 -6.41 3.07 2.77
N PHE A 141 -5.90 4.25 3.12
CA PHE A 141 -4.65 4.80 2.60
C PHE A 141 -3.67 5.05 3.73
N TRP A 142 -2.43 4.55 3.57
CA TRP A 142 -1.34 4.79 4.52
C TRP A 142 -0.26 5.60 3.81
N ILE A 143 -0.08 6.85 4.23
CA ILE A 143 0.97 7.75 3.71
C ILE A 143 2.23 7.48 4.51
N ILE A 144 3.29 7.03 3.83
CA ILE A 144 4.52 6.58 4.49
C ILE A 144 5.72 7.35 3.96
N GLY A 145 6.54 7.86 4.87
CA GLY A 145 7.73 8.63 4.53
C GLY A 145 8.83 8.44 5.55
N LYS A 146 9.94 9.07 5.26
CA LYS A 146 11.08 9.06 6.20
C LYS A 146 10.83 9.94 7.41
#